data_b50041751ff3c124350b9009d88441fc
#
_entry.id   b50041751ff3c124350b9009d88441fc
#
_cell.length_a   1.000
_cell.length_b   1.000
_cell.length_c   1.000
_cell.angle_alpha   90.00
_cell.angle_beta   90.00
_cell.angle_gamma   90.00
#
_symmetry.space_group_name_H-M   'P 1'
#
loop_
_entity.id
_entity.type
_entity.pdbx_description
1 polymer ?
#
loop_
_entity_poly.entity_id
_entity_poly.type
_entity_poly.pdbx_seq_one_letter_code
_entity_poly.pdbx_strand_id
1 'polypeptide(L)'
;MIQTIIWINVIMYAVSLLFSRGLHFTLNPLTALAPSIDALIFLGASGTMALAYTNDWSSIFTANWLHGSLLHILFNMMALHTLAPLTTKEFGLYRMLSIYILSGAGGFFLSCLGGVPVTIGASAGLCGLIGALFYFGWSRGGSWGKMVFDQTKSWIFSLVLIGLILPNINNWGHGGGFAAGFILAFLFGYEERRKSGKIDILVCAGMSVFTCFLLFRSVFQGLGLILQK
;
A
#
# COMPACT_ATOMS: atom_id res chain seq x y z
N MET A 1 -10.38 8.97 9.79
CA MET A 1 -9.45 7.85 9.59
C MET A 1 -8.92 7.72 8.16
N ILE A 2 -9.73 7.74 7.08
CA ILE A 2 -9.20 7.72 5.69
C ILE A 2 -8.24 8.90 5.47
N GLN A 3 -8.63 10.11 5.88
CA GLN A 3 -7.74 11.27 5.84
C GLN A 3 -6.44 11.07 6.65
N THR A 4 -6.49 10.35 7.76
CA THR A 4 -5.29 10.02 8.55
C THR A 4 -4.32 9.16 7.75
N ILE A 5 -4.82 8.15 7.01
CA ILE A 5 -3.98 7.33 6.12
C ILE A 5 -3.35 8.20 5.04
N ILE A 6 -4.12 9.08 4.41
CA ILE A 6 -3.61 10.02 3.41
C ILE A 6 -2.50 10.89 4.00
N TRP A 7 -2.72 11.49 5.18
CA TRP A 7 -1.72 12.34 5.82
C TRP A 7 -0.46 11.59 6.20
N ILE A 8 -0.54 10.35 6.66
CA ILE A 8 0.66 9.53 6.94
C ILE A 8 1.47 9.35 5.65
N ASN A 9 0.84 9.02 4.52
CA ASN A 9 1.53 8.89 3.23
C ASN A 9 2.16 10.21 2.78
N VAL A 10 1.45 11.35 2.91
CA VAL A 10 1.96 12.68 2.56
C VAL A 10 3.15 13.06 3.45
N ILE A 11 3.06 12.82 4.76
CA ILE A 11 4.15 13.08 5.70
C ILE A 11 5.38 12.22 5.36
N MET A 12 5.19 10.91 5.12
CA MET A 12 6.31 10.02 4.76
C MET A 12 6.95 10.42 3.42
N TYR A 13 6.16 10.88 2.46
CA TYR A 13 6.68 11.42 1.20
C TYR A 13 7.49 12.70 1.44
N ALA A 14 6.99 13.65 2.24
CA ALA A 14 7.72 14.86 2.60
C ALA A 14 9.03 14.53 3.34
N VAL A 15 8.99 13.58 4.28
CA VAL A 15 10.20 13.09 4.97
C VAL A 15 11.18 12.48 4.00
N SER A 16 10.73 11.69 3.02
CA SER A 16 11.62 11.09 2.02
C SER A 16 12.29 12.14 1.12
N LEU A 17 11.61 13.23 0.80
CA LEU A 17 12.20 14.38 0.09
C LEU A 17 13.23 15.12 0.96
N LEU A 18 12.95 15.33 2.24
CA LEU A 18 13.88 15.97 3.18
C LEU A 18 15.16 15.13 3.38
N PHE A 19 15.04 13.81 3.35
CA PHE A 19 16.18 12.89 3.48
C PHE A 19 16.97 12.72 2.16
N SER A 20 16.39 13.16 1.06
CA SER A 20 17.07 13.16 -0.24
C SER A 20 18.07 14.30 -0.32
N ARG A 21 19.29 14.01 -0.81
CA ARG A 21 20.31 15.02 -1.04
C ARG A 21 20.02 15.80 -2.31
N GLY A 22 19.20 16.86 -2.16
CA GLY A 22 18.75 17.70 -3.26
C GLY A 22 17.38 17.30 -3.81
N LEU A 23 16.62 18.31 -4.20
CA LEU A 23 15.33 18.14 -4.89
C LEU A 23 15.60 18.04 -6.38
N HIS A 24 15.30 16.90 -6.98
CA HIS A 24 15.41 16.73 -8.42
C HIS A 24 14.15 17.25 -9.11
N PHE A 25 14.22 18.48 -9.60
CA PHE A 25 13.21 19.04 -10.48
C PHE A 25 13.45 18.55 -11.91
N THR A 26 12.64 17.65 -12.39
CA THR A 26 12.64 17.23 -13.78
C THR A 26 11.36 17.63 -14.49
N LEU A 27 11.44 17.90 -15.80
CA LEU A 27 10.25 18.15 -16.62
C LEU A 27 9.46 16.86 -16.90
N ASN A 28 10.03 15.70 -16.60
CA ASN A 28 9.33 14.43 -16.71
C ASN A 28 8.37 14.26 -15.52
N PRO A 29 7.05 14.27 -15.72
CA PRO A 29 6.07 14.20 -14.63
C PRO A 29 6.15 12.90 -13.85
N LEU A 30 6.63 11.79 -14.43
CA LEU A 30 6.77 10.51 -13.76
C LEU A 30 7.89 10.49 -12.72
N THR A 31 8.89 11.38 -12.86
CA THR A 31 10.04 11.50 -11.94
C THR A 31 10.10 12.85 -11.23
N ALA A 32 9.10 13.71 -11.42
CA ALA A 32 9.03 15.01 -10.76
C ALA A 32 8.99 14.83 -9.24
N LEU A 33 9.87 15.54 -8.54
CA LEU A 33 10.05 15.48 -7.09
C LEU A 33 10.27 14.03 -6.58
N ALA A 34 11.11 13.26 -7.29
CA ALA A 34 11.47 11.91 -6.88
C ALA A 34 12.46 11.96 -5.70
N PRO A 35 12.18 11.27 -4.58
CA PRO A 35 13.16 11.05 -3.54
C PRO A 35 14.34 10.20 -4.05
N SER A 36 15.52 10.36 -3.43
CA SER A 36 16.66 9.50 -3.76
C SER A 36 16.41 8.04 -3.34
N ILE A 37 16.97 7.11 -4.10
CA ILE A 37 16.87 5.67 -3.80
C ILE A 37 17.39 5.36 -2.40
N ASP A 38 18.51 5.98 -2.00
CA ASP A 38 19.10 5.80 -0.67
C ASP A 38 18.14 6.25 0.43
N ALA A 39 17.51 7.41 0.28
CA ALA A 39 16.50 7.88 1.24
C ALA A 39 15.33 6.91 1.36
N LEU A 40 14.85 6.37 0.24
CA LEU A 40 13.77 5.39 0.24
C LEU A 40 14.17 4.07 0.92
N ILE A 41 15.39 3.56 0.66
CA ILE A 41 15.89 2.34 1.31
C ILE A 41 16.02 2.54 2.81
N PHE A 42 16.60 3.66 3.27
CA PHE A 42 16.74 3.96 4.70
C PHE A 42 15.41 4.19 5.41
N LEU A 43 14.40 4.68 4.70
CA LEU A 43 13.04 4.83 5.22
C LEU A 43 12.20 3.56 5.12
N GLY A 44 12.77 2.45 4.65
CA GLY A 44 12.15 1.14 4.64
C GLY A 44 11.45 0.77 3.32
N ALA A 45 12.03 1.15 2.17
CA ALA A 45 11.66 0.53 0.90
C ALA A 45 11.93 -0.97 0.95
N SER A 46 11.10 -1.78 0.30
CA SER A 46 11.20 -3.23 0.25
C SER A 46 11.81 -3.70 -1.09
N GLY A 47 12.00 -5.01 -1.23
CA GLY A 47 12.58 -5.64 -2.42
C GLY A 47 13.90 -6.32 -2.16
N THR A 48 14.36 -7.13 -3.10
CA THR A 48 15.55 -7.99 -2.91
C THR A 48 16.83 -7.21 -2.67
N MET A 49 17.05 -6.11 -3.40
CA MET A 49 18.22 -5.25 -3.22
C MET A 49 18.12 -4.47 -1.90
N ALA A 50 16.95 -3.93 -1.56
CA ALA A 50 16.75 -3.23 -0.29
C ALA A 50 17.00 -4.16 0.90
N LEU A 51 16.48 -5.39 0.86
CA LEU A 51 16.70 -6.41 1.89
C LEU A 51 18.16 -6.85 1.97
N ALA A 52 18.86 -7.02 0.84
CA ALA A 52 20.29 -7.35 0.84
C ALA A 52 21.15 -6.27 1.52
N TYR A 53 20.70 -5.00 1.43
CA TYR A 53 21.41 -3.86 2.01
C TYR A 53 21.11 -3.66 3.50
N THR A 54 19.85 -3.85 3.91
CA THR A 54 19.37 -3.50 5.26
C THR A 54 19.17 -4.70 6.16
N ASN A 55 19.00 -5.90 5.60
CA ASN A 55 18.56 -7.12 6.29
C ASN A 55 17.27 -6.90 7.12
N ASP A 56 16.42 -5.95 6.71
CA ASP A 56 15.23 -5.54 7.46
C ASP A 56 13.92 -5.95 6.77
N TRP A 57 13.42 -7.13 7.14
CA TRP A 57 12.14 -7.65 6.64
C TRP A 57 10.91 -6.84 7.05
N SER A 58 11.03 -5.96 8.06
CA SER A 58 9.93 -5.07 8.41
C SER A 58 9.58 -4.07 7.30
N SER A 59 10.49 -3.90 6.33
CA SER A 59 10.29 -3.09 5.13
C SER A 59 9.05 -3.48 4.33
N ILE A 60 8.57 -4.73 4.40
CA ILE A 60 7.31 -5.12 3.75
C ILE A 60 6.09 -4.34 4.30
N PHE A 61 6.15 -3.82 5.53
CA PHE A 61 5.10 -2.98 6.12
C PHE A 61 5.34 -1.48 5.86
N THR A 62 6.61 -1.03 5.91
CA THR A 62 6.94 0.40 5.75
C THR A 62 6.88 0.86 4.30
N ALA A 63 7.22 0.01 3.34
CA ALA A 63 7.21 0.33 1.92
C ALA A 63 5.83 0.78 1.40
N ASN A 64 4.74 0.33 2.04
CA ASN A 64 3.37 0.73 1.69
C ASN A 64 3.07 2.23 1.93
N TRP A 65 3.96 2.95 2.60
CA TRP A 65 3.78 4.35 2.98
C TRP A 65 4.75 5.29 2.26
N LEU A 66 5.64 4.76 1.42
CA LEU A 66 6.64 5.51 0.68
C LEU A 66 6.21 5.73 -0.77
N HIS A 67 6.65 6.83 -1.38
CA HIS A 67 6.29 7.15 -2.77
C HIS A 67 7.50 7.68 -3.54
N GLY A 68 7.62 7.28 -4.80
CA GLY A 68 8.77 7.55 -5.66
C GLY A 68 8.66 8.82 -6.52
N SER A 69 7.51 9.50 -6.54
CA SER A 69 7.32 10.77 -7.26
C SER A 69 6.02 11.46 -6.86
N LEU A 70 5.87 12.73 -7.26
CA LEU A 70 4.65 13.49 -7.01
C LEU A 70 3.42 12.84 -7.66
N LEU A 71 3.52 12.38 -8.90
CA LEU A 71 2.40 11.69 -9.54
C LEU A 71 2.09 10.35 -8.89
N HIS A 72 3.11 9.63 -8.43
CA HIS A 72 2.91 8.35 -7.76
C HIS A 72 2.07 8.51 -6.48
N ILE A 73 2.39 9.48 -5.61
CA ILE A 73 1.56 9.72 -4.43
C ILE A 73 0.18 10.26 -4.79
N LEU A 74 0.08 11.16 -5.75
CA LEU A 74 -1.19 11.75 -6.16
C LEU A 74 -2.19 10.67 -6.61
N PHE A 75 -1.78 9.79 -7.53
CA PHE A 75 -2.65 8.73 -8.03
C PHE A 75 -3.00 7.71 -6.94
N ASN A 76 -2.06 7.36 -6.06
CA ASN A 76 -2.36 6.47 -4.94
C ASN A 76 -3.37 7.09 -3.96
N MET A 77 -3.23 8.37 -3.64
CA MET A 77 -4.17 9.04 -2.73
C MET A 77 -5.56 9.24 -3.36
N MET A 78 -5.64 9.48 -4.66
CA MET A 78 -6.92 9.52 -5.39
C MET A 78 -7.60 8.13 -5.37
N ALA A 79 -6.84 7.07 -5.63
CA ALA A 79 -7.35 5.71 -5.56
C ALA A 79 -7.80 5.34 -4.13
N LEU A 80 -7.01 5.71 -3.11
CA LEU A 80 -7.39 5.49 -1.72
C LEU A 80 -8.67 6.22 -1.35
N HIS A 81 -8.81 7.48 -1.78
CA HIS A 81 -10.02 8.29 -1.56
C HIS A 81 -11.28 7.66 -2.18
N THR A 82 -11.12 6.91 -3.26
CA THR A 82 -12.22 6.21 -3.94
C THR A 82 -12.50 4.83 -3.33
N LEU A 83 -11.45 4.03 -3.09
CA LEU A 83 -11.59 2.63 -2.67
C LEU A 83 -11.91 2.48 -1.18
N ALA A 84 -11.28 3.28 -0.31
CA ALA A 84 -11.42 3.11 1.13
C ALA A 84 -12.86 3.37 1.64
N PRO A 85 -13.62 4.39 1.18
CA PRO A 85 -15.02 4.56 1.58
C PRO A 85 -15.88 3.38 1.18
N LEU A 86 -15.73 2.87 -0.05
CA LEU A 86 -16.50 1.73 -0.53
C LEU A 86 -16.16 0.46 0.27
N THR A 87 -14.88 0.20 0.49
CA THR A 87 -14.45 -0.95 1.31
C THR A 87 -14.91 -0.81 2.76
N THR A 88 -14.87 0.40 3.33
CA THR A 88 -15.39 0.67 4.68
C THR A 88 -16.89 0.40 4.78
N LYS A 89 -17.66 0.76 3.76
CA LYS A 89 -19.09 0.50 3.71
C LYS A 89 -19.40 -1.00 3.79
N GLU A 90 -18.64 -1.81 3.05
CA GLU A 90 -18.92 -3.24 2.91
C GLU A 90 -18.26 -4.09 4.02
N PHE A 91 -17.09 -3.73 4.51
CA PHE A 91 -16.32 -4.51 5.48
C PHE A 91 -16.24 -3.88 6.88
N GLY A 92 -16.65 -2.63 7.03
CA GLY A 92 -16.39 -1.85 8.23
C GLY A 92 -14.96 -1.29 8.26
N LEU A 93 -14.78 -0.26 9.08
CA LEU A 93 -13.55 0.52 9.13
C LEU A 93 -12.32 -0.30 9.57
N TYR A 94 -12.48 -1.13 10.60
CA TYR A 94 -11.38 -1.90 11.18
C TYR A 94 -10.85 -2.96 10.21
N ARG A 95 -11.74 -3.65 9.51
CA ARG A 95 -11.35 -4.64 8.49
C ARG A 95 -10.76 -3.97 7.26
N MET A 96 -11.32 -2.85 6.81
CA MET A 96 -10.75 -2.09 5.69
C MET A 96 -9.30 -1.73 5.96
N LEU A 97 -8.98 -1.19 7.14
CA LEU A 97 -7.62 -0.81 7.48
C LEU A 97 -6.70 -2.02 7.65
N SER A 98 -7.18 -3.10 8.28
CA SER A 98 -6.44 -4.36 8.39
C SER A 98 -6.13 -4.96 7.01
N ILE A 99 -7.11 -4.97 6.09
CA ILE A 99 -6.94 -5.43 4.71
C ILE A 99 -5.89 -4.58 4.00
N TYR A 100 -5.98 -3.24 4.09
CA TYR A 100 -5.02 -2.33 3.47
C TYR A 100 -3.58 -2.59 3.92
N ILE A 101 -3.34 -2.71 5.23
CA ILE A 101 -1.99 -2.92 5.79
C ILE A 101 -1.47 -4.32 5.43
N LEU A 102 -2.25 -5.36 5.72
CA LEU A 102 -1.81 -6.75 5.55
C LEU A 102 -1.66 -7.14 4.09
N SER A 103 -2.54 -6.66 3.20
CA SER A 103 -2.42 -6.93 1.78
C SER A 103 -1.25 -6.16 1.15
N GLY A 104 -0.95 -4.95 1.64
CA GLY A 104 0.27 -4.25 1.27
C GLY A 104 1.51 -5.07 1.61
N ALA A 105 1.61 -5.56 2.86
CA ALA A 105 2.71 -6.42 3.29
C ALA A 105 2.78 -7.72 2.45
N GLY A 106 1.65 -8.37 2.16
CA GLY A 106 1.57 -9.55 1.30
C GLY A 106 2.07 -9.29 -0.11
N GLY A 107 1.71 -8.14 -0.69
CA GLY A 107 2.19 -7.70 -2.00
C GLY A 107 3.70 -7.49 -2.02
N PHE A 108 4.26 -6.80 -1.03
CA PHE A 108 5.71 -6.60 -0.93
C PHE A 108 6.47 -7.89 -0.64
N PHE A 109 5.93 -8.79 0.16
CA PHE A 109 6.49 -10.11 0.35
C PHE A 109 6.58 -10.88 -0.98
N LEU A 110 5.49 -10.90 -1.76
CA LEU A 110 5.49 -11.54 -3.08
C LEU A 110 6.44 -10.84 -4.06
N SER A 111 6.62 -9.53 -3.96
CA SER A 111 7.60 -8.77 -4.74
C SER A 111 9.03 -9.24 -4.47
N CYS A 112 9.36 -9.50 -3.19
CA CYS A 112 10.67 -10.05 -2.83
C CYS A 112 10.87 -11.45 -3.41
N LEU A 113 9.87 -12.31 -3.36
CA LEU A 113 9.92 -13.64 -3.98
C LEU A 113 10.04 -13.56 -5.51
N GLY A 114 9.38 -12.56 -6.12
CA GLY A 114 9.44 -12.28 -7.56
C GLY A 114 10.73 -11.60 -8.02
N GLY A 115 11.70 -11.36 -7.13
CA GLY A 115 12.99 -10.78 -7.46
C GLY A 115 12.98 -9.27 -7.73
N VAL A 116 11.94 -8.54 -7.32
CA VAL A 116 11.86 -7.07 -7.52
C VAL A 116 12.93 -6.38 -6.69
N PRO A 117 13.85 -5.58 -7.30
CA PRO A 117 15.00 -5.04 -6.58
C PRO A 117 14.63 -4.05 -5.48
N VAL A 118 13.84 -3.03 -5.82
CA VAL A 118 13.34 -2.00 -4.89
C VAL A 118 11.88 -1.73 -5.22
N THR A 119 11.04 -1.68 -4.21
CA THR A 119 9.61 -1.44 -4.38
C THR A 119 9.03 -0.64 -3.21
N ILE A 120 8.09 0.25 -3.53
CA ILE A 120 7.40 1.17 -2.63
C ILE A 120 6.02 1.51 -3.18
N GLY A 121 5.17 2.04 -2.34
CA GLY A 121 3.90 2.65 -2.75
C GLY A 121 2.67 2.02 -2.11
N ALA A 122 1.65 2.82 -1.87
CA ALA A 122 0.37 2.38 -1.33
C ALA A 122 -0.39 1.41 -2.26
N SER A 123 0.06 1.27 -3.50
CA SER A 123 -0.67 0.54 -4.55
C SER A 123 -0.87 -0.95 -4.24
N ALA A 124 0.06 -1.61 -3.53
CA ALA A 124 -0.10 -3.00 -3.11
C ALA A 124 -1.30 -3.14 -2.14
N GLY A 125 -1.40 -2.24 -1.14
CA GLY A 125 -2.55 -2.18 -0.23
C GLY A 125 -3.86 -1.81 -0.95
N LEU A 126 -3.80 -0.88 -1.92
CA LEU A 126 -4.96 -0.50 -2.75
C LEU A 126 -5.44 -1.67 -3.61
N CYS A 127 -4.52 -2.45 -4.21
CA CYS A 127 -4.86 -3.69 -4.90
C CYS A 127 -5.53 -4.69 -3.95
N GLY A 128 -5.12 -4.71 -2.67
CA GLY A 128 -5.78 -5.49 -1.65
C GLY A 128 -7.23 -5.05 -1.40
N LEU A 129 -7.51 -3.75 -1.36
CA LEU A 129 -8.88 -3.24 -1.27
C LEU A 129 -9.72 -3.64 -2.50
N ILE A 130 -9.12 -3.60 -3.71
CA ILE A 130 -9.78 -4.08 -4.93
C ILE A 130 -10.06 -5.59 -4.84
N GLY A 131 -9.10 -6.39 -4.35
CA GLY A 131 -9.27 -7.83 -4.13
C GLY A 131 -10.41 -8.14 -3.14
N ALA A 132 -10.51 -7.37 -2.07
CA ALA A 132 -11.61 -7.49 -1.10
C ALA A 132 -12.96 -7.14 -1.71
N LEU A 133 -13.06 -6.05 -2.45
CA LEU A 133 -14.29 -5.66 -3.15
C LEU A 133 -14.67 -6.63 -4.26
N PHE A 134 -13.69 -7.22 -4.94
CA PHE A 134 -13.93 -8.28 -5.92
C PHE A 134 -14.53 -9.53 -5.27
N TYR A 135 -13.97 -9.97 -4.12
CA TYR A 135 -14.54 -11.06 -3.32
C TYR A 135 -15.98 -10.73 -2.88
N PHE A 136 -16.20 -9.53 -2.33
CA PHE A 136 -17.53 -9.07 -1.91
C PHE A 136 -18.53 -9.15 -3.07
N GLY A 137 -18.20 -8.55 -4.21
CA GLY A 137 -19.09 -8.50 -5.35
C GLY A 137 -19.44 -9.90 -5.90
N TRP A 138 -18.43 -10.78 -5.96
CA TRP A 138 -18.61 -12.17 -6.39
C TRP A 138 -19.44 -12.98 -5.41
N SER A 139 -19.16 -12.89 -4.12
CA SER A 139 -19.77 -13.77 -3.10
C SER A 139 -21.13 -13.30 -2.60
N ARG A 140 -21.40 -11.99 -2.65
CA ARG A 140 -22.67 -11.42 -2.22
C ARG A 140 -23.80 -11.67 -3.24
N GLY A 141 -23.50 -11.52 -4.52
CA GLY A 141 -24.51 -11.61 -5.58
C GLY A 141 -25.51 -10.45 -5.55
N GLY A 142 -26.65 -10.65 -6.23
CA GLY A 142 -27.68 -9.62 -6.39
C GLY A 142 -27.22 -8.43 -7.24
N SER A 143 -28.09 -7.42 -7.39
CA SER A 143 -27.80 -6.24 -8.24
C SER A 143 -26.59 -5.42 -7.73
N TRP A 144 -26.53 -5.20 -6.42
CA TRP A 144 -25.43 -4.46 -5.80
C TRP A 144 -24.10 -5.20 -5.89
N GLY A 145 -24.07 -6.50 -5.51
CA GLY A 145 -22.85 -7.33 -5.65
C GLY A 145 -22.35 -7.38 -7.09
N LYS A 146 -23.28 -7.56 -8.06
CA LYS A 146 -22.92 -7.54 -9.48
C LYS A 146 -22.31 -6.20 -9.90
N MET A 147 -22.88 -5.06 -9.47
CA MET A 147 -22.36 -3.75 -9.80
C MET A 147 -20.94 -3.55 -9.25
N VAL A 148 -20.69 -3.91 -7.98
CA VAL A 148 -19.35 -3.84 -7.37
C VAL A 148 -18.38 -4.77 -8.08
N PHE A 149 -18.79 -5.97 -8.44
CA PHE A 149 -17.99 -6.95 -9.17
C PHE A 149 -17.58 -6.42 -10.55
N ASP A 150 -18.52 -5.86 -11.31
CA ASP A 150 -18.25 -5.31 -12.64
C ASP A 150 -17.32 -4.08 -12.57
N GLN A 151 -17.50 -3.23 -11.56
CA GLN A 151 -16.63 -2.08 -11.30
C GLN A 151 -15.20 -2.55 -10.95
N THR A 152 -15.04 -3.56 -10.10
CA THR A 152 -13.71 -4.06 -9.73
C THR A 152 -13.00 -4.72 -10.90
N LYS A 153 -13.71 -5.42 -11.80
CA LYS A 153 -13.13 -5.92 -13.06
C LYS A 153 -12.55 -4.80 -13.92
N SER A 154 -13.25 -3.69 -14.01
CA SER A 154 -12.76 -2.53 -14.77
C SER A 154 -11.49 -1.93 -14.15
N TRP A 155 -11.39 -1.86 -12.83
CA TRP A 155 -10.18 -1.41 -12.14
C TRP A 155 -9.02 -2.39 -12.33
N ILE A 156 -9.28 -3.71 -12.23
CA ILE A 156 -8.26 -4.75 -12.48
C ILE A 156 -7.73 -4.63 -13.91
N PHE A 157 -8.63 -4.51 -14.89
CA PHE A 157 -8.24 -4.35 -16.29
C PHE A 157 -7.34 -3.12 -16.49
N SER A 158 -7.72 -1.98 -15.91
CA SER A 158 -6.93 -0.75 -15.98
C SER A 158 -5.55 -0.91 -15.33
N LEU A 159 -5.48 -1.55 -14.16
CA LEU A 159 -4.21 -1.80 -13.47
C LEU A 159 -3.29 -2.73 -14.26
N VAL A 160 -3.83 -3.80 -14.85
CA VAL A 160 -3.06 -4.70 -15.71
C VAL A 160 -2.55 -3.95 -16.94
N LEU A 161 -3.40 -3.17 -17.60
CA LEU A 161 -3.02 -2.40 -18.77
C LEU A 161 -1.90 -1.39 -18.44
N ILE A 162 -2.06 -0.63 -17.36
CA ILE A 162 -1.03 0.32 -16.88
C ILE A 162 0.27 -0.44 -16.54
N GLY A 163 0.17 -1.59 -15.87
CA GLY A 163 1.33 -2.39 -15.49
C GLY A 163 2.08 -3.02 -16.67
N LEU A 164 1.42 -3.17 -17.84
CA LEU A 164 2.05 -3.63 -19.07
C LEU A 164 2.67 -2.49 -19.89
N ILE A 165 2.09 -1.28 -19.83
CA ILE A 165 2.51 -0.14 -20.64
C ILE A 165 3.60 0.68 -19.95
N LEU A 166 3.46 0.93 -18.65
CA LEU A 166 4.40 1.79 -17.93
C LEU A 166 5.56 0.98 -17.36
N PRO A 167 6.81 1.41 -17.60
CA PRO A 167 7.98 0.79 -16.98
C PRO A 167 7.96 0.98 -15.45
N ASN A 168 8.61 0.08 -14.74
CA ASN A 168 8.79 0.14 -13.30
C ASN A 168 7.51 -0.02 -12.45
N ILE A 169 6.41 -0.49 -13.03
CA ILE A 169 5.24 -0.91 -12.26
C ILE A 169 5.51 -2.29 -11.65
N ASN A 170 5.35 -2.39 -10.34
CA ASN A 170 5.54 -3.64 -9.62
C ASN A 170 4.30 -4.55 -9.71
N ASN A 171 4.19 -5.31 -10.79
CA ASN A 171 3.06 -6.23 -11.01
C ASN A 171 3.02 -7.38 -9.97
N TRP A 172 4.16 -7.81 -9.41
CA TRP A 172 4.20 -8.77 -8.31
C TRP A 172 3.53 -8.20 -7.05
N GLY A 173 3.83 -6.95 -6.72
CA GLY A 173 3.21 -6.25 -5.60
C GLY A 173 1.71 -6.06 -5.77
N HIS A 174 1.27 -5.69 -6.98
CA HIS A 174 -0.15 -5.54 -7.29
C HIS A 174 -0.90 -6.87 -7.23
N GLY A 175 -0.38 -7.92 -7.89
CA GLY A 175 -0.98 -9.25 -7.88
C GLY A 175 -1.01 -9.87 -6.48
N GLY A 176 0.09 -9.74 -5.73
CA GLY A 176 0.19 -10.22 -4.35
C GLY A 176 -0.75 -9.48 -3.41
N GLY A 177 -0.82 -8.15 -3.53
CA GLY A 177 -1.77 -7.33 -2.77
C GLY A 177 -3.22 -7.73 -3.05
N PHE A 178 -3.59 -7.86 -4.33
CA PHE A 178 -4.92 -8.30 -4.73
C PHE A 178 -5.27 -9.68 -4.14
N ALA A 179 -4.39 -10.67 -4.30
CA ALA A 179 -4.62 -12.02 -3.79
C ALA A 179 -4.74 -12.05 -2.27
N ALA A 180 -3.85 -11.34 -1.56
CA ALA A 180 -3.92 -11.21 -0.11
C ALA A 180 -5.23 -10.54 0.35
N GLY A 181 -5.64 -9.45 -0.30
CA GLY A 181 -6.88 -8.76 0.00
C GLY A 181 -8.13 -9.62 -0.23
N PHE A 182 -8.15 -10.41 -1.29
CA PHE A 182 -9.22 -11.38 -1.56
C PHE A 182 -9.30 -12.43 -0.44
N ILE A 183 -8.15 -13.02 -0.04
CA ILE A 183 -8.08 -14.02 1.03
C ILE A 183 -8.51 -13.42 2.37
N LEU A 184 -8.03 -12.21 2.71
CA LEU A 184 -8.40 -11.53 3.95
C LEU A 184 -9.89 -11.21 3.99
N ALA A 185 -10.47 -10.78 2.88
CA ALA A 185 -11.91 -10.52 2.77
C ALA A 185 -12.75 -11.79 2.98
N PHE A 186 -12.29 -12.92 2.47
CA PHE A 186 -12.89 -14.23 2.74
C PHE A 186 -12.85 -14.58 4.23
N LEU A 187 -11.67 -14.42 4.86
CA LEU A 187 -11.47 -14.75 6.28
C LEU A 187 -12.23 -13.82 7.23
N PHE A 188 -12.21 -12.52 6.97
CA PHE A 188 -12.88 -11.54 7.84
C PHE A 188 -14.38 -11.51 7.64
N GLY A 189 -14.88 -11.80 6.44
CA GLY A 189 -16.26 -11.59 6.03
C GLY A 189 -16.62 -10.11 5.93
N TYR A 190 -17.70 -9.80 5.25
CA TYR A 190 -18.24 -8.43 5.13
C TYR A 190 -19.40 -8.19 6.10
N GLU A 191 -19.77 -6.93 6.32
CA GLU A 191 -20.70 -6.50 7.38
C GLU A 191 -22.08 -7.16 7.33
N GLU A 192 -22.60 -7.50 6.15
CA GLU A 192 -23.87 -8.22 6.03
C GLU A 192 -23.78 -9.67 6.54
N ARG A 193 -22.61 -10.33 6.41
CA ARG A 193 -22.40 -11.71 6.88
C ARG A 193 -21.99 -11.78 8.34
N ARG A 194 -21.14 -10.86 8.76
CA ARG A 194 -20.59 -10.80 10.11
C ARG A 194 -20.34 -9.35 10.53
N LYS A 195 -21.03 -8.88 11.55
CA LYS A 195 -20.76 -7.54 12.10
C LYS A 195 -19.36 -7.44 12.66
N SER A 196 -18.76 -6.26 12.52
CA SER A 196 -17.46 -5.95 13.11
C SER A 196 -17.50 -6.13 14.64
N GLY A 197 -16.50 -6.79 15.19
CA GLY A 197 -16.43 -7.13 16.59
C GLY A 197 -15.11 -6.79 17.25
N LYS A 198 -14.94 -7.20 18.52
CA LYS A 198 -13.73 -6.93 19.31
C LYS A 198 -12.44 -7.45 18.64
N ILE A 199 -12.50 -8.61 17.98
CA ILE A 199 -11.35 -9.19 17.27
C ILE A 199 -10.90 -8.28 16.13
N ASP A 200 -11.84 -7.75 15.34
CA ASP A 200 -11.52 -6.83 14.24
C ASP A 200 -10.85 -5.55 14.75
N ILE A 201 -11.33 -5.03 15.90
CA ILE A 201 -10.74 -3.86 16.56
C ILE A 201 -9.31 -4.18 17.04
N LEU A 202 -9.11 -5.31 17.71
CA LEU A 202 -7.80 -5.71 18.23
C LEU A 202 -6.78 -5.95 17.12
N VAL A 203 -7.17 -6.63 16.03
CA VAL A 203 -6.31 -6.84 14.87
C VAL A 203 -5.93 -5.50 14.24
N CYS A 204 -6.92 -4.64 14.00
CA CYS A 204 -6.69 -3.31 13.43
C CYS A 204 -5.77 -2.46 14.32
N ALA A 205 -6.03 -2.40 15.63
CA ALA A 205 -5.23 -1.63 16.57
C ALA A 205 -3.79 -2.17 16.64
N GLY A 206 -3.61 -3.50 16.76
CA GLY A 206 -2.30 -4.13 16.79
C GLY A 206 -1.49 -3.84 15.52
N MET A 207 -2.10 -4.00 14.34
CA MET A 207 -1.43 -3.72 13.06
C MET A 207 -1.12 -2.22 12.89
N SER A 208 -2.01 -1.33 13.33
CA SER A 208 -1.78 0.12 13.27
C SER A 208 -0.64 0.55 14.17
N VAL A 209 -0.64 0.10 15.44
CA VAL A 209 0.45 0.39 16.39
C VAL A 209 1.78 -0.16 15.90
N PHE A 210 1.79 -1.40 15.43
CA PHE A 210 2.99 -2.02 14.86
C PHE A 210 3.53 -1.24 13.66
N THR A 211 2.66 -0.87 12.71
CA THR A 211 3.06 -0.09 11.54
C THR A 211 3.58 1.30 11.94
N CYS A 212 2.89 2.01 12.85
CA CYS A 212 3.35 3.31 13.34
C CYS A 212 4.72 3.19 14.03
N PHE A 213 4.95 2.16 14.84
CA PHE A 213 6.24 1.90 15.46
C PHE A 213 7.34 1.70 14.40
N LEU A 214 7.08 0.90 13.36
CA LEU A 214 8.04 0.66 12.29
C LEU A 214 8.36 1.94 11.50
N LEU A 215 7.36 2.75 11.17
CA LEU A 215 7.56 4.04 10.48
C LEU A 215 8.40 4.98 11.34
N PHE A 216 8.10 5.08 12.63
CA PHE A 216 8.88 5.90 13.56
C PHE A 216 10.34 5.40 13.63
N ARG A 217 10.55 4.09 13.77
CA ARG A 217 11.87 3.47 13.77
C ARG A 217 12.66 3.81 12.48
N SER A 218 12.01 3.67 11.32
CA SER A 218 12.67 3.94 10.03
C SER A 218 13.09 5.41 9.88
N VAL A 219 12.28 6.35 10.34
CA VAL A 219 12.63 7.78 10.35
C VAL A 219 13.81 8.05 11.28
N PHE A 220 13.83 7.45 12.47
CA PHE A 220 14.94 7.59 13.43
C PHE A 220 16.25 7.02 12.89
N GLN A 221 16.22 5.84 12.26
CA GLN A 221 17.38 5.23 11.63
C GLN A 221 17.92 6.09 10.49
N GLY A 222 17.03 6.62 9.65
CA GLY A 222 17.39 7.53 8.57
C GLY A 222 18.05 8.82 9.08
N LEU A 223 17.55 9.42 10.17
CA LEU A 223 18.15 10.60 10.82
C LEU A 223 19.57 10.30 11.31
N GLY A 224 19.78 9.16 11.96
CA GLY A 224 21.11 8.75 12.45
C GLY A 224 22.15 8.67 11.33
N LEU A 225 21.75 8.21 10.15
CA LEU A 225 22.65 8.10 8.99
C LEU A 225 22.96 9.47 8.33
N ILE A 226 22.05 10.44 8.42
CA ILE A 226 22.28 11.80 7.93
C ILE A 226 23.24 12.55 8.83
N LEU A 227 23.14 12.36 10.16
CA LEU A 227 23.96 13.06 11.15
C LEU A 227 25.39 12.51 11.29
N GLN A 228 25.66 11.29 10.81
CA GLN A 228 26.99 10.65 10.82
C GLN A 228 27.85 11.00 9.60
N LYS A 229 27.34 11.77 8.67
CA LYS A 229 28.01 12.23 7.44
C LYS A 229 28.19 13.73 7.42
#